data_0da582d50353cb70a0c99cc10df08352
#
_entry.id   0da582d50353cb70a0c99cc10df08352
#
_cell.length_a   1.000
_cell.length_b   1.000
_cell.length_c   1.000
_cell.angle_alpha   90.00
_cell.angle_beta   90.00
_cell.angle_gamma   90.00
#
_symmetry.space_group_name_H-M   'P 1'
#
loop_
_entity.id
_entity.type
_entity.pdbx_description
1 polymer ?
#
loop_
_entity_poly.entity_id
_entity_poly.type
_entity_poly.pdbx_seq_one_letter_code
_entity_poly.pdbx_strand_id
1 'polypeptide(L)' 'MQTRYRLKAPIRVILDDPDGYALITIPAGALLLRLSHPQEKSTILFGMVYVDWEDRRYLVSPNDLALNAELVQSV' A
#
# COMPACT_ATOMS: atom_id res chain seq x y z
N MET A 1 4.29 -14.02 2.10
CA MET A 1 3.19 -14.09 1.12
C MET A 1 3.04 -12.75 0.43
N GLN A 2 2.92 -12.77 -0.89
CA GLN A 2 2.77 -11.56 -1.69
C GLN A 2 1.34 -11.43 -2.19
N THR A 3 0.80 -10.24 -2.08
CA THR A 3 -0.52 -9.94 -2.61
C THR A 3 -0.41 -8.73 -3.51
N ARG A 4 -0.96 -8.83 -4.71
CA ARG A 4 -0.96 -7.74 -5.68
C ARG A 4 -2.34 -7.16 -5.82
N TYR A 5 -2.40 -5.84 -5.80
CA TYR A 5 -3.63 -5.09 -5.98
C TYR A 5 -3.50 -4.16 -7.16
N ARG A 6 -4.58 -3.99 -7.90
CA ARG A 6 -4.68 -2.96 -8.94
C ARG A 6 -5.64 -1.88 -8.46
N LEU A 7 -5.22 -0.64 -8.51
CA LEU A 7 -6.09 0.46 -8.13
C LEU A 7 -7.14 0.71 -9.21
N LYS A 8 -8.39 0.79 -8.80
CA LYS A 8 -9.51 1.16 -9.68
C LYS A 8 -9.71 2.67 -9.72
N ALA A 9 -9.22 3.37 -8.72
CA ALA A 9 -9.32 4.82 -8.59
C ALA A 9 -8.07 5.34 -7.89
N PRO A 10 -7.71 6.62 -8.09
CA PRO A 10 -6.57 7.19 -7.38
C PRO A 10 -6.79 7.17 -5.87
N ILE A 11 -5.73 6.93 -5.12
CA ILE A 11 -5.79 6.98 -3.66
C ILE A 11 -4.66 7.85 -3.12
N ARG A 12 -4.90 8.45 -1.97
CA ARG A 12 -3.88 9.19 -1.24
C ARG A 12 -3.17 8.26 -0.28
N VAL A 13 -1.84 8.33 -0.30
CA VAL A 13 -0.99 7.48 0.52
C VAL A 13 0.10 8.32 1.15
N ILE A 14 0.79 7.75 2.13
CA ILE A 14 1.91 8.40 2.79
C ILE A 14 3.19 7.71 2.34
N LEU A 15 4.10 8.48 1.75
CA LEU A 15 5.43 7.97 1.41
C LEU A 15 6.24 7.86 2.69
N ASP A 16 6.75 6.67 2.96
CA ASP A 16 7.63 6.42 4.10
C ASP A 16 9.07 6.69 3.65
N ASP A 17 9.53 7.90 3.92
CA ASP A 17 10.83 8.40 3.50
C ASP A 17 11.69 8.60 4.75
N PRO A 18 13.00 8.26 4.73
CA PRO A 18 13.87 8.51 5.88
C PRO A 18 13.90 9.94 6.33
N ASP A 19 13.66 10.89 5.43
CA ASP A 19 13.66 12.33 5.75
C ASP A 19 12.31 12.84 6.26
N GLY A 20 11.30 11.98 6.36
CA GLY A 20 9.98 12.34 6.82
C GLY A 20 8.89 11.67 6.00
N TYR A 21 7.66 12.16 6.17
CA TYR A 21 6.51 11.62 5.46
C TYR A 21 6.01 12.63 4.44
N ALA A 22 5.56 12.13 3.31
CA ALA A 22 4.98 12.97 2.27
C ALA A 22 3.67 12.35 1.79
N LEU A 23 2.67 13.20 1.55
CA LEU A 23 1.41 12.75 0.95
C LEU A 23 1.57 12.67 -0.55
N ILE A 24 1.21 11.53 -1.12
CA ILE A 24 1.33 11.26 -2.54
C ILE A 24 0.03 10.64 -3.01
N THR A 25 -0.37 10.93 -4.23
CA THR A 25 -1.51 10.29 -4.86
C THR A 25 -1.00 9.23 -5.83
N ILE A 26 -1.43 7.98 -5.61
CA ILE A 26 -1.14 6.90 -6.54
C ILE A 26 -2.27 6.84 -7.56
N PRO A 27 -1.97 6.85 -8.87
CA PRO A 27 -3.01 6.90 -9.89
C PRO A 27 -3.76 5.58 -10.03
N ALA A 28 -4.94 5.66 -10.64
CA ALA A 28 -5.70 4.47 -11.03
C ALA A 28 -4.86 3.62 -11.99
N GLY A 29 -5.01 2.32 -11.92
CA GLY A 29 -4.26 1.39 -12.74
C GLY A 29 -2.92 0.96 -12.15
N ALA A 30 -2.48 1.61 -11.08
CA ALA A 30 -1.22 1.25 -10.43
C ALA A 30 -1.32 -0.15 -9.81
N LEU A 31 -0.23 -0.89 -9.90
CA LEU A 31 -0.11 -2.19 -9.26
C LEU A 31 0.67 -2.04 -7.96
N LEU A 32 0.05 -2.43 -6.87
CA LEU A 32 0.64 -2.36 -5.54
C LEU A 32 0.98 -3.75 -5.07
N LEU A 33 2.13 -3.88 -4.42
CA LEU A 33 2.57 -5.13 -3.85
C LEU A 33 2.54 -5.02 -2.33
N ARG A 34 1.84 -5.95 -1.71
CA ARG A 34 1.81 -6.05 -0.26
C ARG A 34 2.49 -7.34 0.17
N LEU A 35 3.52 -7.20 1.01
CA LEU A 35 4.21 -8.34 1.61
C LEU A 35 3.68 -8.54 3.01
N SER A 36 3.24 -9.76 3.31
CA SER A 36 2.82 -10.14 4.66
C SER A 36 3.86 -11.04 5.28
N HIS A 37 4.33 -10.65 6.45
CA HIS A 37 5.24 -11.46 7.25
C HIS A 37 4.63 -11.69 8.63
N PRO A 38 4.82 -12.87 9.22
CA PRO A 38 4.27 -13.13 10.56
C PRO A 38 4.79 -12.17 11.63
N GLN A 39 5.91 -11.54 11.38
CA GLN A 39 6.58 -10.67 12.34
C GLN A 39 6.27 -9.20 12.17
N GLU A 40 5.37 -8.86 11.27
CA GLU A 40 5.09 -7.46 10.91
C GLU A 40 4.04 -6.79 11.78
N LYS A 41 3.99 -7.14 13.06
CA LYS A 41 3.08 -6.46 13.98
C LYS A 41 3.37 -4.97 14.07
N SER A 42 4.64 -4.61 13.95
CA SER A 42 5.07 -3.23 14.04
C SER A 42 4.86 -2.43 12.76
N THR A 43 4.49 -3.09 11.67
CA THR A 43 4.31 -2.42 10.38
C THR A 43 2.94 -1.79 10.21
N ILE A 44 2.02 -2.04 11.14
CA ILE A 44 0.73 -1.37 11.16
C ILE A 44 0.91 -0.10 11.98
N LEU A 45 0.97 1.04 11.29
CA LEU A 45 1.12 2.33 11.92
C LEU A 45 -0.19 3.08 11.74
N PHE A 46 -0.82 3.49 12.86
CA PHE A 46 -2.11 4.16 12.84
C PHE A 46 -3.18 3.38 12.07
N GLY A 47 -3.13 2.06 12.14
CA GLY A 47 -4.06 1.21 11.41
C GLY A 47 -3.80 1.12 9.92
N MET A 48 -2.69 1.65 9.44
CA MET A 48 -2.32 1.59 8.03
C MET A 48 -1.42 0.40 7.75
N VAL A 49 -1.33 0.02 6.48
CA VAL A 49 -0.49 -1.09 6.03
C VAL A 49 0.53 -0.59 5.02
N TYR A 50 1.63 -1.32 4.91
CA TYR A 50 2.65 -0.99 3.92
C TYR A 50 2.33 -1.65 2.58
N VAL A 51 2.52 -0.91 1.51
CA VAL A 51 2.51 -1.43 0.15
C VAL A 51 3.73 -0.90 -0.59
N ASP A 52 4.22 -1.66 -1.55
CA ASP A 52 5.31 -1.25 -2.42
C ASP A 52 4.74 -0.87 -3.78
N TRP A 53 5.21 0.24 -4.31
CA TRP A 53 4.87 0.72 -5.64
C TRP A 53 6.07 1.49 -6.20
N GLU A 54 6.49 1.11 -7.41
CA GLU A 54 7.64 1.73 -8.09
C GLU A 54 8.89 1.82 -7.20
N ASP A 55 9.23 0.71 -6.56
CA ASP A 55 10.42 0.56 -5.71
C ASP A 55 10.41 1.44 -4.46
N ARG A 56 9.25 1.96 -4.09
CA ARG A 56 9.10 2.75 -2.87
C ARG A 56 8.01 2.15 -2.00
N ARG A 57 8.12 2.41 -0.71
CA ARG A 57 7.18 1.91 0.28
C ARG A 57 6.26 3.02 0.73
N TYR A 58 4.97 2.69 0.79
CA TYR A 58 3.93 3.65 1.17
C TYR A 58 3.06 3.07 2.26
N LEU A 59 2.51 3.95 3.09
CA LEU A 59 1.48 3.61 4.08
C LEU A 59 0.12 3.90 3.47
N VAL A 60 -0.76 2.90 3.52
CA VAL A 60 -2.08 2.96 2.89
C VAL A 60 -3.13 2.50 3.89
N SER A 61 -4.27 3.19 3.90
CA SER A 61 -5.42 2.77 4.70
C SER A 61 -5.98 1.46 4.14
N PRO A 62 -6.23 0.46 5.00
CA PRO A 62 -6.90 -0.77 4.55
C PRO A 62 -8.25 -0.50 3.91
N ASN A 63 -8.99 0.51 4.38
CA ASN A 63 -10.27 0.87 3.78
C ASN A 63 -10.11 1.36 2.35
N ASP A 64 -9.08 2.15 2.07
CA ASP A 64 -8.81 2.61 0.71
C ASP A 64 -8.49 1.45 -0.21
N LEU A 65 -7.72 0.48 0.26
CA LEU A 65 -7.46 -0.73 -0.52
C LEU A 65 -8.74 -1.51 -0.78
N ALA A 66 -9.58 -1.65 0.24
CA ALA A 66 -10.82 -2.41 0.09
C ALA A 66 -11.79 -1.76 -0.89
N LEU A 67 -11.88 -0.42 -0.87
CA LEU A 67 -12.83 0.32 -1.70
C LEU A 67 -12.31 0.61 -3.10
N ASN A 68 -11.02 0.84 -3.25
CA ASN A 68 -10.46 1.40 -4.47
C ASN A 68 -9.46 0.48 -5.17
N ALA A 69 -9.23 -0.70 -4.65
CA ALA A 69 -8.30 -1.66 -5.25
C ALA A 69 -8.98 -3.01 -5.42
N GLU A 70 -8.54 -3.74 -6.42
CA GLU A 70 -8.97 -5.11 -6.63
C GLU A 70 -7.79 -6.06 -6.47
N LEU A 71 -8.06 -7.23 -5.91
CA LEU A 71 -7.06 -8.26 -5.78
C LEU A 71 -6.76 -8.84 -7.16
N VAL A 72 -5.50 -8.75 -7.57
CA VAL A 72 -5.07 -9.28 -8.86
C VAL A 72 -4.48 -10.66 -8.70
N GLN A 73 -3.61 -10.83 -7.69
CA GLN A 73 -2.92 -12.10 -7.50
C GLN A 73 -2.46 -12.21 -6.05
N SER A 74 -2.53 -13.45 -5.53
CA SER A 74 -2.00 -13.77 -4.21
C SER A 74 -1.08 -14.99 -4.35
N VAL A 75 0.11 -14.88 -3.78
CA VAL A 75 1.11 -15.95 -3.85
C VAL A 75 1.60 -16.29 -2.46
#